data_66e63778607b861d502e7aa4b63dd717
#
_entry.id   66e63778607b861d502e7aa4b63dd717
#
_cell.length_a   1.000
_cell.length_b   1.000
_cell.length_c   1.000
_cell.angle_alpha   90.00
_cell.angle_beta   90.00
_cell.angle_gamma   90.00
#
_symmetry.space_group_name_H-M   'P 1'
#
loop_
_entity.id
_entity.type
_entity.pdbx_description
1 polymer ?
#
loop_
_entity_poly.entity_id
_entity_poly.type
_entity_poly.pdbx_seq_one_letter_code
_entity_poly.pdbx_strand_id
1 'polypeptide(L)'
;MKKPHSLSFLFKTALVLSLVICPLLGTAQTRIAIFGGSVAQFFNDRGAQDVLAAMLPGAEFHNFGKAGDGLCKQTKIENGKAVIGGIPKIVSEQCAAGKAPYDIYIIWCSTNDIWGNPIGTSSDYTGDDGFDERKLTTQCGGLNYCIKTIQQHAPSAKILLFASLKSFTDSYGYSRTGLSKYNPPRRMCDYVDAQIECAERFSVPVLNLWAESGINEYNFKELCPDGIHPTAEAYKQMCPLFRQFLLRFIGNNAQEAK
;
A
#
# COMPACT_ATOMS: atom_id res chain seq x y z
N MET A 1 52.72 -60.74 3.89
CA MET A 1 51.33 -60.49 3.47
C MET A 1 50.67 -59.48 4.41
N LYS A 2 50.56 -58.18 4.04
CA LYS A 2 49.91 -57.15 4.83
C LYS A 2 48.60 -56.76 4.04
N LYS A 3 47.45 -56.89 4.67
CA LYS A 3 46.13 -56.53 4.16
C LYS A 3 45.99 -55.03 4.10
N PRO A 4 45.34 -54.45 3.08
CA PRO A 4 45.02 -53.04 3.05
C PRO A 4 43.73 -52.78 3.83
N HIS A 5 43.78 -51.91 4.85
CA HIS A 5 42.61 -51.46 5.58
C HIS A 5 42.15 -50.10 5.08
N SER A 6 40.93 -50.08 4.55
CA SER A 6 39.84 -49.08 4.65
C SER A 6 40.12 -47.63 4.25
N LEU A 7 40.03 -47.39 2.94
CA LEU A 7 39.76 -46.09 2.35
C LEU A 7 38.24 -45.79 2.29
N SER A 8 37.39 -46.75 2.69
CA SER A 8 35.93 -46.68 2.56
C SER A 8 35.23 -45.93 3.67
N PHE A 9 35.90 -45.70 4.81
CA PHE A 9 35.24 -45.05 5.95
C PHE A 9 35.27 -43.53 5.92
N LEU A 10 36.27 -42.94 5.25
CA LEU A 10 36.38 -41.48 5.14
C LEU A 10 35.43 -40.87 4.10
N PHE A 11 35.02 -41.64 3.09
CA PHE A 11 34.04 -41.14 2.08
C PHE A 11 32.60 -41.12 2.57
N LYS A 12 32.23 -41.99 3.52
CA LYS A 12 30.86 -42.02 4.07
C LYS A 12 30.62 -40.89 5.08
N THR A 13 31.64 -40.43 5.78
CA THR A 13 31.51 -39.31 6.74
C THR A 13 31.49 -37.95 6.06
N ALA A 14 32.16 -37.79 4.91
CA ALA A 14 32.14 -36.55 4.15
C ALA A 14 30.79 -36.31 3.46
N LEU A 15 30.08 -37.37 3.05
CA LEU A 15 28.78 -37.27 2.39
C LEU A 15 27.65 -36.93 3.35
N VAL A 16 27.77 -37.33 4.64
CA VAL A 16 26.76 -37.01 5.67
C VAL A 16 26.93 -35.56 6.19
N LEU A 17 28.15 -35.01 6.18
CA LEU A 17 28.38 -33.62 6.61
C LEU A 17 27.97 -32.60 5.57
N SER A 18 27.95 -32.95 4.27
CA SER A 18 27.48 -32.06 3.20
C SER A 18 25.94 -31.95 3.10
N LEU A 19 25.21 -32.88 3.71
CA LEU A 19 23.74 -32.84 3.76
C LEU A 19 23.15 -32.07 4.96
N VAL A 20 24.01 -31.73 5.96
CA VAL A 20 23.58 -31.01 7.17
C VAL A 20 23.88 -29.52 7.08
N ILE A 21 24.66 -29.08 6.07
CA ILE A 21 24.94 -27.66 5.78
C ILE A 21 24.13 -27.23 4.54
N CYS A 22 22.87 -27.70 4.41
CA CYS A 22 21.93 -27.05 3.54
C CYS A 22 21.29 -25.90 4.33
N PRO A 23 21.45 -24.66 3.87
CA PRO A 23 21.56 -23.49 4.72
C PRO A 23 20.22 -23.11 5.26
N LEU A 24 20.20 -22.71 6.49
CA LEU A 24 19.41 -21.59 6.98
C LEU A 24 19.84 -20.29 6.23
N LEU A 25 19.81 -20.30 4.90
CA LEU A 25 19.67 -19.09 4.11
C LEU A 25 18.22 -18.67 4.36
N GLY A 26 18.00 -17.92 5.44
CA GLY A 26 16.75 -17.24 5.64
C GLY A 26 16.44 -16.51 4.34
N THR A 27 15.38 -16.94 3.66
CA THR A 27 14.91 -16.23 2.47
C THR A 27 14.65 -14.80 2.91
N ALA A 28 15.36 -13.84 2.30
CA ALA A 28 15.18 -12.44 2.64
C ALA A 28 13.68 -12.11 2.51
N GLN A 29 13.08 -11.59 3.59
CA GLN A 29 11.68 -11.20 3.57
C GLN A 29 11.49 -10.06 2.59
N THR A 30 10.40 -10.12 1.80
CA THR A 30 9.97 -9.01 0.97
C THR A 30 9.45 -7.90 1.86
N ARG A 31 10.13 -6.76 1.88
CA ARG A 31 9.75 -5.60 2.69
C ARG A 31 8.72 -4.75 1.97
N ILE A 32 7.57 -4.55 2.57
CA ILE A 32 6.41 -3.87 1.98
C ILE A 32 6.09 -2.63 2.81
N ALA A 33 6.13 -1.44 2.18
CA ALA A 33 5.67 -0.20 2.78
C ALA A 33 4.24 0.09 2.37
N ILE A 34 3.38 0.52 3.31
CA ILE A 34 2.00 0.94 3.05
C ILE A 34 1.87 2.41 3.43
N PHE A 35 1.45 3.25 2.48
CA PHE A 35 1.15 4.67 2.69
C PHE A 35 -0.33 4.92 2.47
N GLY A 36 -0.97 5.71 3.31
CA GLY A 36 -2.39 5.99 3.16
C GLY A 36 -2.98 6.87 4.27
N GLY A 37 -4.28 7.07 4.23
CA GLY A 37 -5.05 7.75 5.26
C GLY A 37 -5.52 6.81 6.37
N SER A 38 -6.66 7.16 7.00
CA SER A 38 -7.25 6.37 8.10
C SER A 38 -7.59 4.94 7.71
N VAL A 39 -7.99 4.69 6.48
CA VAL A 39 -8.32 3.33 6.01
C VAL A 39 -7.07 2.45 6.06
N ALA A 40 -5.91 2.94 5.63
CA ALA A 40 -4.64 2.20 5.71
C ALA A 40 -4.16 2.07 7.15
N GLN A 41 -4.29 3.12 7.98
CA GLN A 41 -3.96 3.05 9.41
C GLN A 41 -4.79 2.00 10.11
N PHE A 42 -6.11 2.03 9.96
CA PHE A 42 -7.02 1.11 10.66
C PHE A 42 -6.91 -0.34 10.17
N PHE A 43 -6.43 -0.58 8.96
CA PHE A 43 -6.06 -1.92 8.52
C PHE A 43 -5.03 -2.57 9.46
N ASN A 44 -4.04 -1.79 9.91
CA ASN A 44 -3.08 -2.21 10.93
C ASN A 44 -3.72 -2.21 12.34
N ASP A 45 -4.31 -1.10 12.77
CA ASP A 45 -4.78 -0.92 14.14
C ASP A 45 -5.91 -1.89 14.53
N ARG A 46 -6.63 -2.42 13.53
CA ARG A 46 -7.71 -3.42 13.70
C ARG A 46 -7.21 -4.85 13.49
N GLY A 47 -5.90 -5.08 13.43
CA GLY A 47 -5.26 -6.40 13.39
C GLY A 47 -5.38 -7.15 12.06
N ALA A 48 -5.87 -6.53 10.99
CA ALA A 48 -6.00 -7.21 9.69
C ALA A 48 -4.65 -7.31 8.96
N GLN A 49 -3.71 -6.40 9.22
CA GLN A 49 -2.35 -6.50 8.71
C GLN A 49 -1.65 -7.77 9.21
N ASP A 50 -1.84 -8.14 10.49
CA ASP A 50 -1.26 -9.38 11.04
C ASP A 50 -1.86 -10.63 10.38
N VAL A 51 -3.18 -10.58 10.07
CA VAL A 51 -3.83 -11.66 9.33
C VAL A 51 -3.23 -11.79 7.92
N LEU A 52 -3.03 -10.68 7.22
CA LEU A 52 -2.40 -10.70 5.90
C LEU A 52 -0.94 -11.17 5.97
N ALA A 53 -0.18 -10.74 6.98
CA ALA A 53 1.19 -11.17 7.20
C ALA A 53 1.28 -12.68 7.46
N ALA A 54 0.36 -13.24 8.25
CA ALA A 54 0.27 -14.69 8.45
C ALA A 54 -0.06 -15.47 7.15
N MET A 55 -0.79 -14.84 6.22
CA MET A 55 -1.09 -15.41 4.90
C MET A 55 0.07 -15.27 3.88
N LEU A 56 1.09 -14.45 4.21
CA LEU A 56 2.25 -14.13 3.37
C LEU A 56 3.53 -14.19 4.22
N PRO A 57 3.95 -15.37 4.71
CA PRO A 57 5.03 -15.51 5.69
C PRO A 57 6.40 -15.02 5.19
N GLY A 58 6.56 -14.82 3.87
CA GLY A 58 7.74 -14.22 3.25
C GLY A 58 7.69 -12.69 3.14
N ALA A 59 6.67 -12.01 3.70
CA ALA A 59 6.50 -10.56 3.63
C ALA A 59 6.60 -9.92 5.01
N GLU A 60 7.26 -8.75 5.06
CA GLU A 60 7.32 -7.87 6.23
C GLU A 60 6.60 -6.55 5.90
N PHE A 61 5.56 -6.21 6.66
CA PHE A 61 4.73 -5.03 6.42
C PHE A 61 5.11 -3.87 7.34
N HIS A 62 5.34 -2.69 6.74
CA HIS A 62 5.58 -1.43 7.42
C HIS A 62 4.46 -0.45 7.04
N ASN A 63 3.55 -0.16 7.96
CA ASN A 63 2.40 0.68 7.69
C ASN A 63 2.64 2.12 8.19
N PHE A 64 2.61 3.07 7.26
CA PHE A 64 2.76 4.50 7.48
C PHE A 64 1.43 5.25 7.29
N GLY A 65 0.31 4.54 7.28
CA GLY A 65 -1.02 5.14 7.21
C GLY A 65 -1.27 6.10 8.37
N LYS A 66 -1.82 7.28 8.06
CA LYS A 66 -2.15 8.29 9.08
C LYS A 66 -3.56 8.83 8.86
N ALA A 67 -4.39 8.73 9.90
CA ALA A 67 -5.78 9.20 9.83
C ALA A 67 -5.86 10.68 9.45
N GLY A 68 -6.78 10.96 8.53
CA GLY A 68 -6.99 12.29 7.97
C GLY A 68 -6.00 12.70 6.88
N ASP A 69 -4.98 11.91 6.54
CA ASP A 69 -4.09 12.22 5.43
C ASP A 69 -4.73 11.87 4.08
N GLY A 70 -4.55 12.75 3.10
CA GLY A 70 -4.92 12.59 1.70
C GLY A 70 -3.71 12.72 0.79
N LEU A 71 -3.93 12.64 -0.52
CA LEU A 71 -2.90 12.84 -1.54
C LEU A 71 -2.62 14.32 -1.78
N CYS A 72 -3.62 15.18 -1.56
CA CYS A 72 -3.41 16.63 -1.60
C CYS A 72 -2.72 17.13 -0.32
N LYS A 73 -2.05 18.27 -0.46
CA LYS A 73 -1.58 19.03 0.67
C LYS A 73 -2.72 19.32 1.64
N GLN A 74 -2.49 19.04 2.92
CA GLN A 74 -3.42 19.36 3.99
C GLN A 74 -2.72 20.14 5.08
N THR A 75 -3.34 21.23 5.53
CA THR A 75 -2.92 21.94 6.74
C THR A 75 -3.71 21.38 7.92
N LYS A 76 -3.02 20.86 8.91
CA LYS A 76 -3.58 20.33 10.16
C LYS A 76 -3.12 21.20 11.34
N ILE A 77 -3.89 21.19 12.41
CA ILE A 77 -3.47 21.79 13.67
C ILE A 77 -3.02 20.65 14.59
N GLU A 78 -1.75 20.61 14.91
CA GLU A 78 -1.18 19.67 15.88
C GLU A 78 -0.54 20.47 17.03
N ASN A 79 -0.98 20.21 18.26
CA ASN A 79 -0.51 20.93 19.45
C ASN A 79 -0.61 22.48 19.32
N GLY A 80 -1.70 22.97 18.70
CA GLY A 80 -1.96 24.39 18.50
C GLY A 80 -1.13 25.06 17.39
N LYS A 81 -0.33 24.30 16.64
CA LYS A 81 0.46 24.81 15.51
C LYS A 81 -0.05 24.25 14.19
N ALA A 82 -0.05 25.07 13.15
CA ALA A 82 -0.34 24.60 11.80
C ALA A 82 0.82 23.75 11.31
N VAL A 83 0.53 22.49 10.95
CA VAL A 83 1.47 21.56 10.31
C VAL A 83 0.92 21.15 8.96
N ILE A 84 1.81 20.93 8.01
CA ILE A 84 1.43 20.41 6.71
C ILE A 84 1.58 18.91 6.76
N GLY A 85 0.47 18.22 6.51
CA GLY A 85 0.39 16.76 6.46
C GLY A 85 0.07 16.28 5.06
N GLY A 86 -0.14 14.99 4.94
CA GLY A 86 -0.55 14.30 3.72
C GLY A 86 0.39 13.15 3.36
N ILE A 87 -0.15 12.22 2.59
CA ILE A 87 0.58 11.04 2.11
C ILE A 87 1.90 11.42 1.40
N PRO A 88 1.94 12.46 0.52
CA PRO A 88 3.18 12.86 -0.15
C PRO A 88 4.33 13.22 0.79
N LYS A 89 4.02 13.87 1.93
CA LYS A 89 5.03 14.21 2.93
C LYS A 89 5.62 12.94 3.56
N ILE A 90 4.78 11.99 3.96
CA ILE A 90 5.22 10.74 4.57
C ILE A 90 6.08 9.94 3.56
N VAL A 91 5.66 9.87 2.29
CA VAL A 91 6.45 9.23 1.23
C VAL A 91 7.81 9.91 1.10
N SER A 92 7.86 11.25 1.05
CA SER A 92 9.12 12.00 0.98
C SER A 92 10.05 11.70 2.15
N GLU A 93 9.51 11.64 3.37
CA GLU A 93 10.28 11.33 4.58
C GLU A 93 10.83 9.89 4.56
N GLN A 94 10.05 8.92 4.08
CA GLN A 94 10.49 7.52 3.99
C GLN A 94 11.43 7.24 2.81
N CYS A 95 11.40 8.09 1.78
CA CYS A 95 12.30 8.05 0.63
C CYS A 95 13.48 9.02 0.76
N ALA A 96 13.70 9.64 1.92
CA ALA A 96 14.82 10.56 2.13
C ALA A 96 16.18 9.84 2.05
N ALA A 97 17.24 10.62 1.79
CA ALA A 97 18.59 10.10 1.71
C ALA A 97 18.99 9.31 2.97
N GLY A 98 19.61 8.16 2.79
CA GLY A 98 20.03 7.26 3.88
C GLY A 98 18.94 6.31 4.40
N LYS A 99 17.71 6.38 3.91
CA LYS A 99 16.69 5.38 4.20
C LYS A 99 16.89 4.15 3.32
N ALA A 100 16.76 2.96 3.91
CA ALA A 100 16.79 1.71 3.16
C ALA A 100 15.50 1.57 2.32
N PRO A 101 15.59 1.23 1.03
CA PRO A 101 14.40 1.05 0.19
C PRO A 101 13.60 -0.18 0.62
N TYR A 102 12.31 -0.17 0.30
CA TYR A 102 11.43 -1.32 0.36
C TYR A 102 11.38 -2.01 -1.01
N ASP A 103 10.99 -3.28 -1.03
CA ASP A 103 10.84 -4.05 -2.28
C ASP A 103 9.51 -3.72 -2.98
N ILE A 104 8.48 -3.44 -2.16
CA ILE A 104 7.14 -3.06 -2.63
C ILE A 104 6.66 -1.83 -1.85
N TYR A 105 6.10 -0.87 -2.57
CA TYR A 105 5.45 0.31 -2.02
C TYR A 105 3.97 0.29 -2.41
N ILE A 106 3.09 0.29 -1.44
CA ILE A 106 1.64 0.38 -1.63
C ILE A 106 1.21 1.80 -1.32
N ILE A 107 0.64 2.50 -2.31
CA ILE A 107 -0.05 3.77 -2.11
C ILE A 107 -1.54 3.43 -1.99
N TRP A 108 -2.08 3.50 -0.78
CA TRP A 108 -3.50 3.31 -0.52
C TRP A 108 -4.20 4.66 -0.54
N CYS A 109 -4.90 4.94 -1.63
CA CYS A 109 -5.58 6.22 -1.83
C CYS A 109 -6.64 6.46 -0.77
N SER A 110 -6.75 7.71 -0.35
CA SER A 110 -7.62 8.13 0.74
C SER A 110 -8.90 8.76 0.23
N THR A 111 -9.99 8.62 0.99
CA THR A 111 -11.23 9.35 0.78
C THR A 111 -11.13 10.82 1.22
N ASN A 112 -10.07 11.20 1.93
CA ASN A 112 -9.94 12.54 2.52
C ASN A 112 -9.79 13.66 1.47
N ASP A 113 -9.36 13.35 0.25
CA ASP A 113 -9.19 14.34 -0.80
C ASP A 113 -10.52 14.96 -1.27
N ILE A 114 -11.64 14.25 -1.14
CA ILE A 114 -12.97 14.78 -1.52
C ILE A 114 -13.42 15.96 -0.67
N TRP A 115 -12.82 16.17 0.51
CA TRP A 115 -13.23 17.21 1.47
C TRP A 115 -12.92 18.65 1.05
N GLY A 116 -12.53 18.88 -0.16
CA GLY A 116 -12.29 20.22 -0.66
C GLY A 116 -11.14 20.31 -1.64
N ASN A 117 -10.46 19.20 -1.88
CA ASN A 117 -9.30 19.19 -2.77
C ASN A 117 -9.71 18.96 -4.23
N PRO A 118 -9.14 19.66 -5.19
CA PRO A 118 -9.34 19.39 -6.60
C PRO A 118 -8.80 17.99 -6.97
N ILE A 119 -9.47 17.35 -7.93
CA ILE A 119 -9.01 16.06 -8.47
C ILE A 119 -7.69 16.27 -9.24
N GLY A 120 -7.67 17.27 -10.12
CA GLY A 120 -6.58 17.49 -11.07
C GLY A 120 -6.67 16.55 -12.27
N THR A 121 -5.54 16.39 -12.95
CA THR A 121 -5.37 15.51 -14.11
C THR A 121 -4.16 14.61 -13.96
N SER A 122 -4.09 13.53 -14.70
CA SER A 122 -2.95 12.60 -14.68
C SER A 122 -1.63 13.26 -15.14
N SER A 123 -1.68 14.47 -15.71
CA SER A 123 -0.51 15.26 -16.07
C SER A 123 -0.03 16.23 -14.99
N ASP A 124 -0.76 16.38 -13.88
CA ASP A 124 -0.35 17.24 -12.79
C ASP A 124 0.92 16.71 -12.14
N TYR A 125 1.81 17.64 -11.76
CA TYR A 125 3.06 17.34 -11.08
C TYR A 125 3.90 16.22 -11.73
N THR A 126 4.43 16.51 -12.90
CA THR A 126 5.33 15.60 -13.63
C THR A 126 6.80 16.06 -13.62
N GLY A 127 7.09 17.20 -12.94
CA GLY A 127 8.41 17.81 -12.85
C GLY A 127 9.35 17.17 -11.81
N ASP A 128 10.61 17.61 -11.76
CA ASP A 128 11.68 17.10 -10.87
C ASP A 128 11.94 17.98 -9.65
N ASP A 129 11.00 18.83 -9.30
CA ASP A 129 11.22 19.98 -8.41
C ASP A 129 11.34 19.64 -6.90
N GLY A 130 11.46 18.37 -6.53
CA GLY A 130 11.46 17.97 -5.11
C GLY A 130 10.13 18.22 -4.40
N PHE A 131 10.09 17.95 -3.08
CA PHE A 131 8.88 18.18 -2.30
C PHE A 131 8.66 19.69 -2.12
N ASP A 132 7.69 20.24 -2.84
CA ASP A 132 7.12 21.56 -2.59
C ASP A 132 5.63 21.42 -2.33
N GLU A 133 5.26 21.48 -1.05
CA GLU A 133 3.86 21.38 -0.60
C GLU A 133 2.92 22.39 -1.25
N ARG A 134 3.44 23.55 -1.71
CA ARG A 134 2.62 24.57 -2.38
C ARG A 134 2.16 24.12 -3.77
N LYS A 135 2.86 23.15 -4.36
CA LYS A 135 2.55 22.57 -5.66
C LYS A 135 1.63 21.36 -5.58
N LEU A 136 1.51 20.72 -4.42
CA LEU A 136 0.68 19.54 -4.21
C LEU A 136 -0.78 19.94 -3.90
N THR A 137 -1.42 20.57 -4.87
CA THR A 137 -2.76 21.17 -4.72
C THR A 137 -3.89 20.31 -5.26
N THR A 138 -3.58 19.23 -5.96
CA THR A 138 -4.56 18.29 -6.53
C THR A 138 -4.28 16.86 -6.09
N GLN A 139 -5.30 15.99 -6.09
CA GLN A 139 -5.13 14.57 -5.80
C GLN A 139 -4.15 13.90 -6.78
N CYS A 140 -4.33 14.16 -8.07
CA CYS A 140 -3.45 13.62 -9.11
C CYS A 140 -2.01 14.11 -8.96
N GLY A 141 -1.80 15.39 -8.65
CA GLY A 141 -0.48 15.94 -8.39
C GLY A 141 0.23 15.26 -7.22
N GLY A 142 -0.49 15.06 -6.11
CA GLY A 142 0.04 14.34 -4.95
C GLY A 142 0.36 12.88 -5.23
N LEU A 143 -0.50 12.18 -5.98
CA LEU A 143 -0.27 10.78 -6.38
C LEU A 143 0.94 10.65 -7.31
N ASN A 144 1.02 11.49 -8.32
CA ASN A 144 2.14 11.52 -9.27
C ASN A 144 3.46 11.82 -8.56
N TYR A 145 3.44 12.76 -7.61
CA TYR A 145 4.59 13.03 -6.75
C TYR A 145 5.04 11.79 -5.97
N CYS A 146 4.11 11.07 -5.32
CA CYS A 146 4.43 9.87 -4.57
C CYS A 146 5.08 8.81 -5.46
N ILE A 147 4.48 8.50 -6.61
CA ILE A 147 4.99 7.51 -7.56
C ILE A 147 6.41 7.88 -7.99
N LYS A 148 6.61 9.13 -8.42
CA LYS A 148 7.92 9.62 -8.89
C LYS A 148 8.98 9.58 -7.81
N THR A 149 8.66 10.05 -6.60
CA THR A 149 9.58 10.04 -5.45
C THR A 149 10.04 8.63 -5.12
N ILE A 150 9.13 7.66 -5.11
CA ILE A 150 9.47 6.25 -4.88
C ILE A 150 10.35 5.71 -6.02
N GLN A 151 10.01 5.96 -7.28
CA GLN A 151 10.80 5.50 -8.42
C GLN A 151 12.23 6.05 -8.40
N GLN A 152 12.42 7.30 -7.98
CA GLN A 152 13.75 7.91 -7.84
C GLN A 152 14.54 7.31 -6.69
N HIS A 153 13.88 7.02 -5.55
CA HIS A 153 14.52 6.44 -4.37
C HIS A 153 14.84 4.94 -4.55
N ALA A 154 13.93 4.19 -5.15
CA ALA A 154 13.98 2.74 -5.30
C ALA A 154 13.58 2.30 -6.71
N PRO A 155 14.47 2.49 -7.73
CA PRO A 155 14.12 2.24 -9.15
C PRO A 155 13.73 0.79 -9.46
N SER A 156 14.20 -0.18 -8.67
CA SER A 156 13.89 -1.61 -8.82
C SER A 156 12.65 -2.07 -8.06
N ALA A 157 12.13 -1.23 -7.14
CA ALA A 157 10.98 -1.59 -6.34
C ALA A 157 9.68 -1.64 -7.16
N LYS A 158 8.71 -2.40 -6.68
CA LYS A 158 7.36 -2.39 -7.24
C LYS A 158 6.52 -1.33 -6.53
N ILE A 159 5.83 -0.51 -7.29
CA ILE A 159 4.82 0.42 -6.78
C ILE A 159 3.46 -0.17 -7.11
N LEU A 160 2.56 -0.22 -6.14
CA LEU A 160 1.20 -0.74 -6.27
C LEU A 160 0.23 0.32 -5.78
N LEU A 161 -0.89 0.48 -6.47
CA LEU A 161 -1.95 1.37 -6.05
C LEU A 161 -3.13 0.56 -5.49
N PHE A 162 -3.59 0.92 -4.29
CA PHE A 162 -4.90 0.51 -3.78
C PHE A 162 -5.82 1.72 -3.95
N ALA A 163 -6.72 1.68 -4.93
CA ALA A 163 -7.69 2.74 -5.15
C ALA A 163 -8.66 2.84 -3.96
N SER A 164 -9.22 4.01 -3.74
CA SER A 164 -10.10 4.27 -2.59
C SER A 164 -11.29 3.33 -2.54
N LEU A 165 -11.68 2.94 -1.32
CA LEU A 165 -12.93 2.22 -1.05
C LEU A 165 -14.15 3.09 -1.36
N LYS A 166 -15.31 2.47 -1.56
CA LYS A 166 -16.59 3.19 -1.53
C LYS A 166 -16.78 3.85 -0.17
N SER A 167 -17.29 5.06 -0.19
CA SER A 167 -17.81 5.73 0.99
C SER A 167 -19.32 5.82 0.89
N PHE A 168 -20.00 5.46 1.98
CA PHE A 168 -21.47 5.39 2.05
C PHE A 168 -22.05 6.55 2.88
N THR A 169 -21.25 7.56 3.17
CA THR A 169 -21.77 8.77 3.78
C THR A 169 -22.35 9.68 2.71
N ASP A 170 -23.45 10.36 3.02
CA ASP A 170 -24.02 11.39 2.13
C ASP A 170 -23.01 12.49 1.79
N SER A 171 -21.99 12.68 2.64
CA SER A 171 -20.95 13.68 2.44
C SER A 171 -20.09 13.42 1.21
N TYR A 172 -19.96 12.15 0.78
CA TYR A 172 -19.03 11.76 -0.28
C TYR A 172 -19.68 11.39 -1.61
N GLY A 173 -21.01 11.20 -1.64
CA GLY A 173 -21.68 10.75 -2.86
C GLY A 173 -21.23 9.35 -3.28
N TYR A 174 -21.69 8.34 -2.61
CA TYR A 174 -21.24 6.95 -2.71
C TYR A 174 -21.61 6.22 -4.00
N SER A 175 -22.54 6.76 -4.77
CA SER A 175 -22.92 6.18 -6.06
C SER A 175 -22.35 7.00 -7.22
N ARG A 176 -22.34 6.42 -8.43
CA ARG A 176 -21.92 7.17 -9.63
C ARG A 176 -22.85 8.36 -9.96
N THR A 177 -24.04 8.36 -9.41
CA THR A 177 -25.02 9.46 -9.55
C THR A 177 -25.11 10.35 -8.31
N GLY A 178 -24.63 9.87 -7.16
CA GLY A 178 -24.65 10.61 -5.91
C GLY A 178 -23.59 11.70 -5.88
N LEU A 179 -23.99 12.89 -5.46
CA LEU A 179 -23.09 14.04 -5.27
C LEU A 179 -22.82 14.24 -3.79
N SER A 180 -21.61 14.66 -3.47
CA SER A 180 -21.26 15.08 -2.12
C SER A 180 -22.02 16.34 -1.71
N LYS A 181 -22.08 16.60 -0.41
CA LYS A 181 -22.64 17.85 0.15
C LYS A 181 -21.66 19.03 0.06
N TYR A 182 -20.46 18.83 -0.49
CA TYR A 182 -19.48 19.89 -0.65
C TYR A 182 -19.86 20.87 -1.77
N ASN A 183 -19.31 22.06 -1.72
CA ASN A 183 -19.46 23.07 -2.75
C ASN A 183 -18.11 23.33 -3.46
N PRO A 184 -17.95 23.02 -4.74
CA PRO A 184 -18.96 22.39 -5.62
C PRO A 184 -19.22 20.93 -5.27
N PRO A 185 -20.43 20.41 -5.57
CA PRO A 185 -20.75 19.00 -5.37
C PRO A 185 -19.80 18.07 -6.15
N ARG A 186 -19.41 16.95 -5.55
CA ARG A 186 -18.42 16.04 -6.10
C ARG A 186 -18.89 14.60 -5.96
N ARG A 187 -18.36 13.72 -6.81
CA ARG A 187 -18.63 12.29 -6.75
C ARG A 187 -17.33 11.56 -6.39
N MET A 188 -17.40 10.66 -5.42
CA MET A 188 -16.22 9.88 -5.01
C MET A 188 -15.64 9.04 -6.15
N CYS A 189 -16.49 8.52 -7.04
CA CYS A 189 -16.02 7.76 -8.20
C CYS A 189 -15.13 8.58 -9.16
N ASP A 190 -15.33 9.90 -9.29
CA ASP A 190 -14.47 10.73 -10.12
C ASP A 190 -13.03 10.79 -9.56
N TYR A 191 -12.90 10.78 -8.24
CA TYR A 191 -11.59 10.69 -7.58
C TYR A 191 -10.94 9.33 -7.81
N VAL A 192 -11.71 8.24 -7.75
CA VAL A 192 -11.22 6.89 -7.99
C VAL A 192 -10.79 6.69 -9.44
N ASP A 193 -11.62 7.16 -10.39
CA ASP A 193 -11.32 7.08 -11.83
C ASP A 193 -10.00 7.82 -12.13
N ALA A 194 -9.78 9.00 -11.53
CA ALA A 194 -8.54 9.76 -11.68
C ALA A 194 -7.32 9.09 -11.00
N GLN A 195 -7.51 8.39 -9.87
CA GLN A 195 -6.45 7.59 -9.26
C GLN A 195 -5.96 6.49 -10.19
N ILE A 196 -6.91 5.81 -10.85
CA ILE A 196 -6.61 4.73 -11.82
C ILE A 196 -5.89 5.30 -13.04
N GLU A 197 -6.36 6.42 -13.59
CA GLU A 197 -5.71 7.09 -14.74
C GLU A 197 -4.27 7.50 -14.43
N CYS A 198 -4.01 8.05 -13.23
CA CYS A 198 -2.64 8.36 -12.80
C CYS A 198 -1.76 7.11 -12.73
N ALA A 199 -2.29 6.01 -12.17
CA ALA A 199 -1.55 4.76 -12.08
C ALA A 199 -1.23 4.17 -13.47
N GLU A 200 -2.19 4.19 -14.39
CA GLU A 200 -2.02 3.73 -15.78
C GLU A 200 -0.91 4.51 -16.49
N ARG A 201 -0.85 5.84 -16.30
CA ARG A 201 0.20 6.69 -16.87
C ARG A 201 1.62 6.23 -16.49
N PHE A 202 1.81 5.74 -15.28
CA PHE A 202 3.10 5.26 -14.78
C PHE A 202 3.25 3.74 -14.84
N SER A 203 2.30 3.03 -15.47
CA SER A 203 2.27 1.55 -15.50
C SER A 203 2.29 0.92 -14.11
N VAL A 204 1.64 1.56 -13.15
CA VAL A 204 1.49 1.10 -11.76
C VAL A 204 0.29 0.17 -11.68
N PRO A 205 0.46 -1.10 -11.25
CA PRO A 205 -0.64 -2.03 -11.06
C PRO A 205 -1.63 -1.53 -10.00
N VAL A 206 -2.93 -1.66 -10.29
CA VAL A 206 -4.02 -1.18 -9.43
C VAL A 206 -4.81 -2.35 -8.86
N LEU A 207 -5.08 -2.31 -7.55
CA LEU A 207 -6.18 -3.03 -6.91
C LEU A 207 -7.35 -2.05 -6.75
N ASN A 208 -8.39 -2.24 -7.54
CA ASN A 208 -9.55 -1.35 -7.53
C ASN A 208 -10.51 -1.71 -6.38
N LEU A 209 -10.23 -1.20 -5.18
CA LEU A 209 -11.06 -1.50 -4.00
C LEU A 209 -12.47 -0.92 -4.09
N TRP A 210 -12.70 0.11 -4.91
CA TRP A 210 -14.05 0.58 -5.21
C TRP A 210 -14.93 -0.52 -5.81
N ALA A 211 -14.35 -1.33 -6.68
CA ALA A 211 -15.08 -2.40 -7.38
C ALA A 211 -14.96 -3.75 -6.69
N GLU A 212 -13.82 -4.03 -6.03
CA GLU A 212 -13.41 -5.38 -5.64
C GLU A 212 -13.48 -5.66 -4.14
N SER A 213 -13.66 -4.64 -3.28
CA SER A 213 -13.67 -4.82 -1.82
C SER A 213 -14.80 -5.69 -1.27
N GLY A 214 -15.85 -5.92 -2.06
CA GLY A 214 -17.06 -6.59 -1.60
C GLY A 214 -18.01 -5.71 -0.75
N ILE A 215 -17.56 -4.52 -0.31
CA ILE A 215 -18.41 -3.58 0.45
C ILE A 215 -19.31 -2.83 -0.53
N ASN A 216 -20.62 -2.89 -0.30
CA ASN A 216 -21.63 -2.31 -1.18
C ASN A 216 -22.83 -1.76 -0.38
N GLU A 217 -23.82 -1.23 -1.07
CA GLU A 217 -25.00 -0.60 -0.48
C GLU A 217 -25.88 -1.53 0.37
N TYR A 218 -25.76 -2.84 0.21
CA TYR A 218 -26.54 -3.82 0.95
C TYR A 218 -25.90 -4.26 2.25
N ASN A 219 -24.54 -4.21 2.34
CA ASN A 219 -23.80 -4.73 3.48
C ASN A 219 -22.97 -3.69 4.25
N PHE A 220 -22.90 -2.45 3.77
CA PHE A 220 -22.01 -1.44 4.38
C PHE A 220 -22.38 -1.14 5.84
N LYS A 221 -23.67 -1.22 6.22
CA LYS A 221 -24.08 -0.95 7.61
C LYS A 221 -23.43 -1.90 8.61
N GLU A 222 -23.12 -3.12 8.18
CA GLU A 222 -22.41 -4.12 8.97
C GLU A 222 -20.90 -3.99 8.84
N LEU A 223 -20.41 -3.87 7.60
CA LEU A 223 -18.99 -3.93 7.29
C LEU A 223 -18.28 -2.57 7.42
N CYS A 224 -19.01 -1.47 7.32
CA CYS A 224 -18.48 -0.10 7.33
C CYS A 224 -19.53 0.86 7.95
N PRO A 225 -19.86 0.70 9.26
CA PRO A 225 -21.05 1.34 9.87
C PRO A 225 -21.01 2.87 9.90
N ASP A 226 -19.83 3.49 9.90
CA ASP A 226 -19.68 4.95 9.76
C ASP A 226 -19.68 5.41 8.28
N GLY A 227 -19.82 4.47 7.35
CA GLY A 227 -19.81 4.70 5.91
C GLY A 227 -18.45 5.00 5.31
N ILE A 228 -17.35 4.95 6.09
CA ILE A 228 -16.00 5.28 5.63
C ILE A 228 -14.99 4.20 5.99
N HIS A 229 -15.03 3.70 7.23
CA HIS A 229 -13.99 2.86 7.78
C HIS A 229 -14.48 1.42 7.94
N PRO A 230 -13.91 0.45 7.22
CA PRO A 230 -14.24 -0.96 7.39
C PRO A 230 -14.02 -1.42 8.83
N THR A 231 -14.91 -2.28 9.33
CA THR A 231 -14.72 -2.97 10.62
C THR A 231 -13.49 -3.89 10.57
N ALA A 232 -13.04 -4.37 11.74
CA ALA A 232 -11.97 -5.38 11.80
C ALA A 232 -12.31 -6.61 10.96
N GLU A 233 -13.55 -7.04 11.00
CA GLU A 233 -14.03 -8.20 10.23
C GLU A 233 -14.03 -7.91 8.72
N ALA A 234 -14.51 -6.74 8.29
CA ALA A 234 -14.49 -6.35 6.88
C ALA A 234 -13.06 -6.30 6.32
N TYR A 235 -12.10 -5.78 7.10
CA TYR A 235 -10.69 -5.82 6.69
C TYR A 235 -10.16 -7.24 6.55
N LYS A 236 -10.49 -8.14 7.49
CA LYS A 236 -10.07 -9.55 7.42
C LYS A 236 -10.66 -10.25 6.20
N GLN A 237 -11.93 -9.96 5.87
CA GLN A 237 -12.59 -10.49 4.67
C GLN A 237 -11.91 -10.04 3.37
N MET A 238 -11.24 -8.88 3.35
CA MET A 238 -10.46 -8.41 2.21
C MET A 238 -9.04 -9.01 2.14
N CYS A 239 -8.51 -9.61 3.20
CA CYS A 239 -7.16 -10.17 3.19
C CYS A 239 -6.89 -11.20 2.09
N PRO A 240 -7.81 -12.13 1.73
CA PRO A 240 -7.62 -13.02 0.59
C PRO A 240 -7.43 -12.28 -0.74
N LEU A 241 -8.18 -11.20 -0.97
CA LEU A 241 -8.05 -10.34 -2.14
C LEU A 241 -6.67 -9.66 -2.16
N PHE A 242 -6.25 -9.06 -1.04
CA PHE A 242 -4.93 -8.44 -0.91
C PHE A 242 -3.81 -9.45 -1.14
N ARG A 243 -3.92 -10.64 -0.55
CA ARG A 243 -2.97 -11.73 -0.77
C ARG A 243 -2.86 -12.11 -2.24
N GLN A 244 -3.98 -12.36 -2.91
CA GLN A 244 -4.00 -12.74 -4.32
C GLN A 244 -3.34 -11.67 -5.21
N PHE A 245 -3.60 -10.39 -4.93
CA PHE A 245 -3.00 -9.30 -5.65
C PHE A 245 -1.48 -9.22 -5.41
N LEU A 246 -1.03 -9.30 -4.16
CA LEU A 246 0.38 -9.19 -3.77
C LEU A 246 1.24 -10.36 -4.26
N LEU A 247 0.71 -11.57 -4.32
CA LEU A 247 1.43 -12.74 -4.82
C LEU A 247 1.91 -12.61 -6.28
N ARG A 248 1.36 -11.69 -7.04
CA ARG A 248 1.82 -11.37 -8.40
C ARG A 248 3.18 -10.67 -8.40
N PHE A 249 3.61 -10.09 -7.28
CA PHE A 249 4.77 -9.21 -7.17
C PHE A 249 5.80 -9.68 -6.14
N ILE A 250 5.39 -10.53 -5.19
CA ILE A 250 6.28 -11.18 -4.22
C ILE A 250 6.96 -12.35 -4.94
N GLY A 251 8.29 -12.44 -4.86
CA GLY A 251 9.06 -13.52 -5.50
C GLY A 251 8.63 -14.92 -5.04
N ASN A 252 8.90 -15.94 -5.86
CA ASN A 252 8.47 -17.34 -5.68
C ASN A 252 8.84 -17.97 -4.32
N ASN A 253 9.77 -17.39 -3.57
CA ASN A 253 10.17 -17.87 -2.24
C ASN A 253 9.03 -17.83 -1.20
N ALA A 254 7.98 -17.02 -1.45
CA ALA A 254 6.80 -16.94 -0.58
C ALA A 254 5.66 -17.92 -0.96
N GLN A 255 5.80 -18.67 -2.06
CA GLN A 255 4.77 -19.59 -2.55
C GLN A 255 4.88 -21.01 -1.98
N GLU A 256 6.03 -21.39 -1.42
CA GLU A 256 6.31 -22.77 -0.98
C GLU A 256 5.94 -23.09 0.48
N ALA A 257 5.41 -22.14 1.23
CA ALA A 257 4.86 -22.40 2.56
C ALA A 257 3.41 -22.93 2.43
N LYS A 258 3.29 -24.23 2.07
CA LYS A 258 2.05 -25.00 2.16
C LYS A 258 2.07 -25.87 3.39
#